data_125b9db307e412b5de427d543a921232
#
_entry.id   125b9db307e412b5de427d543a921232
#
_cell.length_a   1.000
_cell.length_b   1.000
_cell.length_c   1.000
_cell.angle_alpha   90.00
_cell.angle_beta   90.00
_cell.angle_gamma   90.00
#
_symmetry.space_group_name_H-M   'P 1'
#
loop_
_entity.id
_entity.type
_entity.pdbx_description
1 polymer ?
#
loop_
_entity_poly.entity_id
_entity_poly.type
_entity_poly.pdbx_seq_one_letter_code
_entity_poly.pdbx_strand_id
1 'polypeptide(L)' 'MMQIYEAKPFTGIRETVEKAIVIANGTNSDVIVVFNDTRFTIKPDTKTQEAIDTYLAIRDKMTKAQQQLKQHTI' A
#
# COMPACT_ATOMS: atom_id res chain seq x y z
N MET A 1 2.69 14.19 -11.98
CA MET A 1 1.49 13.40 -12.32
C MET A 1 1.49 12.13 -11.50
N MET A 2 0.37 11.82 -10.87
CA MET A 2 0.23 10.65 -10.00
C MET A 2 -0.10 9.42 -10.84
N GLN A 3 0.56 8.31 -10.56
CA GLN A 3 0.31 7.04 -11.25
C GLN A 3 -0.32 6.04 -10.30
N ILE A 4 -1.03 5.07 -10.87
CA ILE A 4 -1.66 4.01 -10.10
C ILE A 4 -1.03 2.69 -10.50
N TYR A 5 -0.59 1.91 -9.51
CA TYR A 5 -0.05 0.57 -9.72
C TYR A 5 -0.90 -0.43 -8.96
N GLU A 6 -1.57 -1.29 -9.72
CA GLU A 6 -2.39 -2.37 -9.16
C GLU A 6 -1.56 -3.64 -9.08
N ALA A 7 -1.47 -4.23 -7.90
CA ALA A 7 -0.74 -5.48 -7.71
C ALA A 7 -1.45 -6.62 -8.44
N LYS A 8 -0.67 -7.46 -9.10
CA LYS A 8 -1.19 -8.65 -9.76
C LYS A 8 -1.51 -9.73 -8.72
N PRO A 9 -2.47 -10.63 -9.00
CA PRO A 9 -2.75 -11.74 -8.11
C PRO A 9 -1.49 -12.55 -7.79
N PHE A 10 -1.40 -13.03 -6.57
CA PHE A 10 -0.29 -13.88 -6.08
C PHE A 10 1.06 -13.17 -6.01
N THR A 11 1.08 -11.84 -6.11
CA THR A 11 2.30 -11.06 -5.89
C THR A 11 2.37 -10.67 -4.42
N GLY A 12 3.55 -10.82 -3.79
CA GLY A 12 3.75 -10.43 -2.40
C GLY A 12 3.88 -8.91 -2.25
N ILE A 13 3.68 -8.42 -1.01
CA ILE A 13 3.75 -6.98 -0.75
C ILE A 13 5.15 -6.42 -1.06
N ARG A 14 6.22 -7.15 -0.73
CA ARG A 14 7.57 -6.66 -0.99
C ARG A 14 7.82 -6.44 -2.47
N GLU A 15 7.45 -7.40 -3.31
CA GLU A 15 7.62 -7.27 -4.75
C GLU A 15 6.78 -6.14 -5.32
N THR A 16 5.54 -6.01 -4.85
CA THR A 16 4.65 -4.93 -5.25
C THR A 16 5.25 -3.56 -4.93
N VAL A 17 5.74 -3.42 -3.70
CA VAL A 17 6.35 -2.16 -3.24
C VAL A 17 7.62 -1.85 -4.04
N GLU A 18 8.47 -2.84 -4.28
CA GLU A 18 9.71 -2.63 -5.02
C GLU A 18 9.42 -2.13 -6.45
N LYS A 19 8.45 -2.72 -7.12
CA LYS A 19 8.07 -2.28 -8.46
C LYS A 19 7.52 -0.86 -8.46
N ALA A 20 6.68 -0.53 -7.48
CA ALA A 20 6.11 0.81 -7.37
C ALA A 20 7.19 1.85 -7.07
N ILE A 21 8.18 1.50 -6.25
CA ILE A 21 9.31 2.41 -5.97
C ILE A 21 10.12 2.68 -7.24
N VAL A 22 10.36 1.66 -8.05
CA VAL A 22 11.05 1.84 -9.33
C VAL A 22 10.28 2.81 -10.22
N ILE A 23 8.96 2.68 -10.28
CA ILE A 23 8.11 3.58 -11.07
C ILE A 23 8.19 5.01 -10.51
N ALA A 24 8.05 5.16 -9.20
CA ALA A 24 8.10 6.49 -8.56
C ALA A 24 9.43 7.18 -8.82
N ASN A 25 10.53 6.46 -8.66
CA ASN A 25 11.86 7.04 -8.88
C ASN A 25 12.11 7.34 -10.35
N GLY A 26 11.68 6.44 -11.23
CA GLY A 26 11.89 6.61 -12.68
C GLY A 26 11.08 7.76 -13.27
N THR A 27 9.91 8.04 -12.72
CA THR A 27 9.03 9.12 -13.20
C THR A 27 9.10 10.37 -12.31
N ASN A 28 9.80 10.28 -11.19
CA ASN A 28 9.87 11.35 -10.17
C ASN A 28 8.47 11.83 -9.78
N SER A 29 7.55 10.89 -9.59
CA SER A 29 6.16 11.15 -9.28
C SER A 29 5.67 10.19 -8.22
N ASP A 30 4.60 10.58 -7.51
CA ASP A 30 3.97 9.69 -6.55
C ASP A 30 3.24 8.56 -7.26
N VAL A 31 3.21 7.38 -6.64
CA VAL A 31 2.50 6.22 -7.16
C VAL A 31 1.50 5.76 -6.10
N ILE A 32 0.24 5.64 -6.49
CA ILE A 32 -0.78 5.02 -5.64
C ILE A 32 -0.71 3.51 -5.88
N VAL A 33 -0.46 2.76 -4.83
CA VAL A 33 -0.41 1.29 -4.91
C VAL A 33 -1.72 0.72 -4.40
N VAL A 34 -2.31 -0.19 -5.18
CA VAL A 34 -3.48 -0.94 -4.77
C VAL A 34 -3.05 -2.38 -4.55
N PHE A 35 -3.12 -2.83 -3.31
CA PHE A 35 -2.73 -4.17 -2.93
C PHE A 35 -3.74 -4.72 -1.94
N ASN A 36 -4.36 -5.83 -2.29
CA ASN A 36 -5.28 -6.53 -1.38
C ASN A 36 -6.37 -5.60 -0.83
N ASP A 37 -6.98 -4.82 -1.72
CA ASP A 37 -8.03 -3.82 -1.43
C ASP A 37 -7.55 -2.66 -0.53
N THR A 38 -6.25 -2.54 -0.34
CA THR A 38 -5.65 -1.45 0.43
C THR A 38 -4.92 -0.51 -0.52
N ARG A 39 -5.15 0.79 -0.35
CA ARG A 39 -4.48 1.81 -1.15
C ARG A 39 -3.51 2.59 -0.29
N PHE A 40 -2.33 2.82 -0.82
CA PHE A 40 -1.35 3.67 -0.15
C PHE A 40 -0.45 4.33 -1.20
N THR A 41 0.18 5.43 -0.81
CA THR A 41 0.98 6.23 -1.74
C THR A 41 2.46 5.98 -1.49
N ILE A 42 3.21 5.78 -2.58
CA ILE A 42 4.68 5.68 -2.55
C ILE A 42 5.24 6.91 -3.25
N LYS A 43 6.12 7.63 -2.56
CA LYS A 43 6.80 8.80 -3.10
C LYS A 43 8.17 8.42 -3.65
N PRO A 44 8.74 9.25 -4.56
CA PRO A 44 10.13 9.06 -4.95
C PRO A 44 11.03 9.00 -3.71
N ASP A 45 12.09 8.21 -3.77
CA ASP A 45 13.05 8.00 -2.69
C ASP A 45 12.50 7.30 -1.45
N THR A 46 11.28 6.73 -1.52
CA THR A 46 10.75 5.89 -0.45
C THR A 46 11.54 4.59 -0.38
N LYS A 47 11.90 4.17 0.83
CA LYS A 47 12.57 2.90 1.04
C LYS A 47 11.57 1.77 1.10
N THR A 48 11.96 0.59 0.65
CA THR A 48 11.08 -0.59 0.60
C THR A 48 10.46 -0.88 1.96
N GLN A 49 11.26 -0.87 3.02
CA GLN A 49 10.73 -1.17 4.36
C GLN A 49 9.75 -0.12 4.84
N GLU A 50 9.99 1.15 4.54
CA GLU A 50 9.05 2.22 4.91
C GLU A 50 7.69 2.03 4.24
N ALA A 51 7.70 1.66 2.97
CA ALA A 51 6.45 1.43 2.24
C ALA A 51 5.69 0.23 2.80
N ILE A 52 6.41 -0.85 3.14
CA ILE A 52 5.79 -2.03 3.74
C ILE A 52 5.19 -1.67 5.10
N ASP A 53 5.91 -0.89 5.91
CA ASP A 53 5.42 -0.45 7.22
C ASP A 53 4.16 0.40 7.08
N THR A 54 4.11 1.27 6.08
CA THR A 54 2.92 2.08 5.79
C THR A 54 1.73 1.19 5.45
N TYR A 55 1.93 0.20 4.59
CA TYR A 55 0.88 -0.75 4.23
C TYR A 55 0.36 -1.49 5.47
N LEU A 56 1.26 -2.00 6.29
CA LEU A 56 0.87 -2.75 7.48
C LEU A 56 0.11 -1.89 8.48
N ALA A 57 0.51 -0.63 8.63
CA ALA A 57 -0.18 0.30 9.52
C ALA A 57 -1.60 0.58 9.06
N ILE A 58 -1.80 0.78 7.75
CA ILE A 58 -3.14 1.01 7.18
C ILE A 58 -4.00 -0.23 7.36
N ARG A 59 -3.44 -1.40 7.07
CA ARG A 59 -4.17 -2.67 7.21
C ARG A 59 -4.59 -2.91 8.64
N ASP A 60 -3.72 -2.62 9.60
CA ASP A 60 -4.01 -2.78 11.02
C ASP A 60 -5.17 -1.89 11.45
N LYS A 61 -5.19 -0.64 11.00
CA LYS A 61 -6.30 0.28 11.29
C LYS A 61 -7.61 -0.23 10.72
N MET A 62 -7.60 -0.75 9.50
CA MET A 62 -8.82 -1.29 8.88
C MET A 62 -9.34 -2.50 9.65
N THR A 63 -8.45 -3.37 10.09
CA THR A 63 -8.83 -4.55 10.87
C THR A 63 -9.44 -4.15 12.20
N LYS A 64 -8.85 -3.19 12.90
CA LYS A 64 -9.40 -2.70 14.17
C LYS A 64 -10.76 -2.06 14.00
N ALA A 65 -10.96 -1.28 12.94
CA ALA A 65 -12.25 -0.66 12.66
C ALA A 65 -13.33 -1.72 12.42
N GLN A 66 -13.01 -2.77 11.69
CA GLN A 66 -13.93 -3.86 11.44
C GLN A 66 -14.29 -4.62 12.72
N GLN A 67 -13.32 -4.83 13.60
CA GLN A 67 -13.56 -5.49 14.87
C GLN A 67 -14.47 -4.65 15.76
N GLN A 68 -14.28 -3.34 15.79
CA GLN A 68 -15.16 -2.44 16.57
C GLN A 68 -16.58 -2.46 16.05
N LEU A 69 -16.76 -2.47 14.72
CA LEU A 69 -18.08 -2.55 14.13
C LEU A 69 -18.79 -3.86 14.48
N LYS A 70 -18.05 -4.96 14.51
CA LYS A 70 -18.63 -6.25 14.90
C LYS A 70 -19.06 -6.26 16.35
N GLN A 71 -18.33 -5.59 17.24
CA GLN A 71 -18.71 -5.51 18.65
C GLN A 71 -19.97 -4.71 18.86
N HIS A 72 -20.24 -3.70 18.01
CA HIS A 72 -21.43 -2.87 18.13
C HIS A 72 -22.71 -3.51 17.63
N THR A 73 -22.61 -4.58 16.86
CA THR A 73 -23.77 -5.23 16.28
C THR A 73 -24.35 -6.37 17.13
N ILE A 74 -23.82 -6.59 18.30
CA ILE A 74 -24.30 -7.65 19.21
C ILE A 74 -25.43 -7.16 20.13
#